data_1ee8d1282210a3c2b2525064ac5719b2
#
_entry.id   1ee8d1282210a3c2b2525064ac5719b2
#
_cell.length_a   1.000
_cell.length_b   1.000
_cell.length_c   1.000
_cell.angle_alpha   90.00
_cell.angle_beta   90.00
_cell.angle_gamma   90.00
#
_symmetry.space_group_name_H-M   'P 1'
#
loop_
_entity.id
_entity.type
_entity.pdbx_description
1 polymer ?
#
loop_
_entity_poly.entity_id
_entity_poly.type
_entity_poly.pdbx_seq_one_letter_code
_entity_poly.pdbx_strand_id
1 'polypeptide(L)'
;MVSIAWLGQMGLKISVNATTVFVDYFASDYPGRRTPVPVAVEAVRGVDAFLGTHDHLDHIDHDAWRVWASACPEAKFVFPSVHRQSVLDDGVPEARQLGIDAGQSVRVGEVTIHALPAAHEFLSPDEQGRYPALQYVIEGGGRRIYHAGDTLRYEGMRPLLEAFGHIDAALLPINGRDGARYRRDCIGNMTFQEAADLAGELRVGLALPGHWDMFADNPGDPHAFADYLDAKYGGKVRCRIPRVLEEIAL
;
A
#
# COMPACT_ATOMS: atom_id res chain seq x y z
N MET A 1 4.96 -20.97 -0.49
CA MET A 1 3.58 -20.56 -0.09
C MET A 1 3.54 -19.03 -0.08
N VAL A 2 2.45 -18.43 -0.57
CA VAL A 2 2.26 -16.98 -0.56
C VAL A 2 1.02 -16.67 0.26
N SER A 3 1.12 -15.74 1.21
CA SER A 3 -0.01 -15.24 1.98
C SER A 3 0.09 -13.73 2.19
N ILE A 4 -1.06 -13.11 2.44
CA ILE A 4 -1.18 -11.72 2.80
C ILE A 4 -2.00 -11.58 4.09
N ALA A 5 -1.73 -10.56 4.89
CA ALA A 5 -2.54 -10.19 6.04
C ALA A 5 -2.66 -8.67 6.14
N TRP A 6 -3.88 -8.18 6.30
CA TRP A 6 -4.13 -6.76 6.45
C TRP A 6 -3.78 -6.28 7.86
N LEU A 7 -3.14 -5.13 7.95
CA LEU A 7 -2.64 -4.53 9.20
C LEU A 7 -3.42 -3.27 9.62
N GLY A 8 -4.55 -3.00 8.93
CA GLY A 8 -5.31 -1.75 9.08
C GLY A 8 -4.90 -0.70 8.05
N GLN A 9 -5.79 0.24 7.74
CA GLN A 9 -5.59 1.32 6.78
C GLN A 9 -5.13 0.79 5.40
N MET A 10 -3.96 1.17 4.92
CA MET A 10 -3.29 0.56 3.77
C MET A 10 -2.24 -0.48 4.17
N GLY A 11 -2.06 -0.74 5.47
CA GLY A 11 -1.06 -1.68 5.96
C GLY A 11 -1.26 -3.11 5.45
N LEU A 12 -0.25 -3.69 4.82
CA LEU A 12 -0.27 -5.07 4.32
C LEU A 12 1.01 -5.81 4.66
N LYS A 13 0.87 -6.96 5.32
CA LYS A 13 1.93 -7.95 5.44
C LYS A 13 1.85 -8.90 4.24
N ILE A 14 2.96 -9.16 3.58
CA ILE A 14 3.09 -10.13 2.50
C ILE A 14 4.17 -11.13 2.90
N SER A 15 3.86 -12.41 2.84
CA SER A 15 4.80 -13.50 3.12
C SER A 15 4.94 -14.39 1.89
N VAL A 16 6.17 -14.59 1.44
CA VAL A 16 6.55 -15.47 0.33
C VAL A 16 7.62 -16.43 0.84
N ASN A 17 7.23 -17.67 1.14
CA ASN A 17 8.09 -18.66 1.78
C ASN A 17 8.76 -18.11 3.06
N ALA A 18 10.09 -17.84 3.01
CA ALA A 18 10.86 -17.30 4.12
C ALA A 18 10.93 -15.76 4.12
N THR A 19 10.48 -15.09 3.07
CA THR A 19 10.55 -13.64 2.95
C THR A 19 9.25 -12.98 3.42
N THR A 20 9.36 -12.01 4.34
CA THR A 20 8.24 -11.21 4.84
C THR A 20 8.49 -9.73 4.58
N VAL A 21 7.52 -9.05 3.97
CA VAL A 21 7.56 -7.61 3.76
C VAL A 21 6.30 -6.94 4.32
N PHE A 22 6.47 -5.76 4.88
CA PHE A 22 5.38 -4.90 5.35
C PHE A 22 5.28 -3.69 4.42
N VAL A 23 4.07 -3.38 3.97
CA VAL A 23 3.78 -2.22 3.12
C VAL A 23 2.87 -1.30 3.88
N ASP A 24 3.20 0.00 3.93
CA ASP A 24 2.39 1.07 4.52
C ASP A 24 1.83 0.72 5.92
N TYR A 25 2.66 0.10 6.77
CA TYR A 25 2.21 -0.28 8.10
C TYR A 25 2.34 0.89 9.07
N PHE A 26 1.20 1.47 9.43
CA PHE A 26 1.10 2.52 10.45
C PHE A 26 0.90 1.90 11.83
N ALA A 27 1.97 1.90 12.63
CA ALA A 27 2.02 1.25 13.94
C ALA A 27 2.19 2.23 15.11
N SER A 28 2.51 3.49 14.83
CA SER A 28 2.66 4.52 15.86
C SER A 28 1.33 4.93 16.46
N ASP A 29 1.38 5.38 17.73
CA ASP A 29 0.21 5.97 18.37
C ASP A 29 -0.11 7.34 17.74
N TYR A 30 -1.39 7.58 17.52
CA TYR A 30 -1.86 8.82 16.90
C TYR A 30 -3.18 9.28 17.49
N PRO A 31 -3.30 10.54 17.95
CA PRO A 31 -4.55 11.09 18.43
C PRO A 31 -5.64 11.03 17.35
N GLY A 32 -6.73 10.34 17.61
CA GLY A 32 -7.82 10.16 16.64
C GLY A 32 -7.77 8.87 15.84
N ARG A 33 -6.77 8.02 16.04
CA ARG A 33 -6.75 6.66 15.51
C ARG A 33 -7.95 5.87 16.06
N ARG A 34 -8.75 5.28 15.18
CA ARG A 34 -9.97 4.53 15.55
C ARG A 34 -9.73 3.04 15.77
N THR A 35 -8.72 2.50 15.11
CA THR A 35 -8.41 1.07 15.15
C THR A 35 -7.16 0.82 16.00
N PRO A 36 -7.16 -0.21 16.86
CA PRO A 36 -5.97 -0.54 17.64
C PRO A 36 -4.82 -0.94 16.74
N VAL A 37 -3.58 -0.73 17.22
CA VAL A 37 -2.36 -1.21 16.56
C VAL A 37 -2.32 -2.73 16.66
N PRO A 38 -2.33 -3.47 15.54
CA PRO A 38 -2.40 -4.94 15.58
C PRO A 38 -1.12 -5.59 16.08
N VAL A 39 0.04 -5.00 15.75
CA VAL A 39 1.36 -5.45 16.22
C VAL A 39 2.11 -4.22 16.70
N ALA A 40 2.39 -4.14 17.99
CA ALA A 40 3.11 -3.00 18.55
C ALA A 40 4.48 -2.80 17.86
N VAL A 41 4.90 -1.54 17.72
CA VAL A 41 6.16 -1.18 17.04
C VAL A 41 7.33 -2.00 17.57
N GLU A 42 7.40 -2.14 18.90
CA GLU A 42 8.49 -2.84 19.61
C GLU A 42 8.40 -4.37 19.47
N ALA A 43 7.29 -4.89 19.00
CA ALA A 43 7.09 -6.34 18.82
C ALA A 43 7.42 -6.82 17.39
N VAL A 44 7.57 -5.90 16.44
CA VAL A 44 7.86 -6.25 15.04
C VAL A 44 9.28 -6.83 14.93
N ARG A 45 9.38 -8.06 14.41
CA ARG A 45 10.64 -8.77 14.17
C ARG A 45 10.53 -9.64 12.92
N GLY A 46 11.68 -10.02 12.35
CA GLY A 46 11.73 -10.98 11.25
C GLY A 46 11.10 -10.47 9.96
N VAL A 47 11.16 -9.15 9.73
CA VAL A 47 10.72 -8.50 8.51
C VAL A 47 11.93 -8.23 7.64
N ASP A 48 11.87 -8.64 6.36
CA ASP A 48 12.97 -8.48 5.40
C ASP A 48 12.94 -7.10 4.73
N ALA A 49 11.74 -6.51 4.57
CA ALA A 49 11.62 -5.14 4.10
C ALA A 49 10.38 -4.43 4.64
N PHE A 50 10.55 -3.12 4.88
CA PHE A 50 9.48 -2.15 5.09
C PHE A 50 9.34 -1.30 3.82
N LEU A 51 8.13 -1.21 3.29
CA LEU A 51 7.81 -0.44 2.10
C LEU A 51 6.90 0.71 2.47
N GLY A 52 7.23 1.92 2.03
CA GLY A 52 6.36 3.10 2.11
C GLY A 52 6.03 3.60 0.72
N THR A 53 4.76 3.85 0.45
CA THR A 53 4.33 4.34 -0.88
C THR A 53 4.54 5.84 -1.04
N HIS A 54 4.43 6.63 0.04
CA HIS A 54 4.66 8.07 0.03
C HIS A 54 4.86 8.59 1.48
N ASP A 55 5.28 9.84 1.60
CA ASP A 55 5.68 10.45 2.89
C ASP A 55 4.48 11.09 3.62
N HIS A 56 3.44 10.29 3.88
CA HIS A 56 2.42 10.59 4.88
C HIS A 56 2.57 9.63 6.07
N LEU A 57 2.18 10.08 7.25
CA LEU A 57 2.43 9.39 8.52
C LEU A 57 1.85 7.96 8.58
N ASP A 58 0.77 7.70 7.87
CA ASP A 58 0.09 6.40 7.81
C ASP A 58 0.63 5.48 6.69
N HIS A 59 1.70 5.90 5.98
CA HIS A 59 2.39 5.13 4.94
C HIS A 59 3.90 5.01 5.18
N ILE A 60 4.61 6.12 5.45
CA ILE A 60 5.96 6.11 6.03
C ILE A 60 5.84 6.55 7.49
N ASP A 61 5.66 5.59 8.36
CA ASP A 61 5.59 5.81 9.82
C ASP A 61 7.00 6.05 10.37
N HIS A 62 7.45 7.31 10.33
CA HIS A 62 8.80 7.70 10.72
C HIS A 62 9.14 7.27 12.15
N ASP A 63 8.20 7.35 13.09
CA ASP A 63 8.46 6.95 14.48
C ASP A 63 8.67 5.43 14.58
N ALA A 64 7.86 4.66 13.87
CA ALA A 64 8.05 3.20 13.79
C ALA A 64 9.32 2.84 13.01
N TRP A 65 9.64 3.52 11.91
CA TRP A 65 10.84 3.26 11.12
C TRP A 65 12.12 3.48 11.91
N ARG A 66 12.19 4.49 12.80
CA ARG A 66 13.29 4.71 13.75
C ARG A 66 13.51 3.50 14.65
N VAL A 67 12.43 2.93 15.17
CA VAL A 67 12.50 1.73 16.01
C VAL A 67 12.92 0.51 15.18
N TRP A 68 12.30 0.31 14.01
CA TRP A 68 12.58 -0.85 13.15
C TRP A 68 13.97 -0.81 12.52
N ALA A 69 14.52 0.38 12.29
CA ALA A 69 15.91 0.53 11.87
C ALA A 69 16.90 -0.17 12.84
N SER A 70 16.58 -0.19 14.12
CA SER A 70 17.38 -0.87 15.15
C SER A 70 16.91 -2.30 15.42
N ALA A 71 15.59 -2.51 15.48
CA ALA A 71 14.98 -3.79 15.87
C ALA A 71 15.07 -4.87 14.78
N CYS A 72 15.16 -4.46 13.52
CA CYS A 72 15.29 -5.32 12.33
C CYS A 72 16.56 -4.95 11.54
N PRO A 73 17.77 -5.28 12.03
CA PRO A 73 19.03 -4.77 11.49
C PRO A 73 19.32 -5.21 10.04
N GLU A 74 18.72 -6.32 9.59
CA GLU A 74 18.88 -6.81 8.22
C GLU A 74 17.82 -6.29 7.25
N ALA A 75 16.73 -5.70 7.76
CA ALA A 75 15.62 -5.25 6.94
C ALA A 75 16.03 -4.12 5.99
N LYS A 76 15.50 -4.17 4.77
CA LYS A 76 15.60 -3.09 3.78
C LYS A 76 14.40 -2.14 3.93
N PHE A 77 14.58 -0.90 3.49
CA PHE A 77 13.56 0.13 3.49
C PHE A 77 13.37 0.61 2.06
N VAL A 78 12.19 0.35 1.48
CA VAL A 78 11.84 0.67 0.09
C VAL A 78 10.88 1.84 0.09
N PHE A 79 11.17 2.87 -0.68
CA PHE A 79 10.40 4.11 -0.67
C PHE A 79 10.66 4.94 -1.95
N PRO A 80 9.83 5.94 -2.28
CA PRO A 80 10.11 6.85 -3.38
C PRO A 80 11.43 7.60 -3.15
N SER A 81 12.33 7.59 -4.13
CA SER A 81 13.72 8.06 -3.97
C SER A 81 13.83 9.51 -3.50
N VAL A 82 12.80 10.33 -3.73
CA VAL A 82 12.73 11.73 -3.27
C VAL A 82 12.74 11.86 -1.74
N HIS A 83 12.31 10.82 -1.00
CA HIS A 83 12.24 10.83 0.47
C HIS A 83 13.51 10.28 1.15
N ARG A 84 14.62 10.12 0.39
CA ARG A 84 15.87 9.56 0.92
C ARG A 84 16.38 10.28 2.15
N GLN A 85 16.27 11.60 2.20
CA GLN A 85 16.76 12.37 3.33
C GLN A 85 15.93 12.13 4.59
N SER A 86 14.60 12.15 4.50
CA SER A 86 13.74 11.90 5.66
C SER A 86 13.97 10.49 6.23
N VAL A 87 14.15 9.49 5.37
CA VAL A 87 14.48 8.12 5.78
C VAL A 87 15.88 8.02 6.42
N LEU A 88 16.84 8.83 5.97
CA LEU A 88 18.16 8.91 6.61
C LEU A 88 18.04 9.53 8.01
N ASP A 89 17.22 10.56 8.16
CA ASP A 89 16.96 11.24 9.43
C ASP A 89 16.23 10.32 10.44
N ASP A 90 15.54 9.29 9.98
CA ASP A 90 14.99 8.20 10.81
C ASP A 90 16.07 7.21 11.29
N GLY A 91 17.32 7.41 10.92
CA GLY A 91 18.43 6.54 11.33
C GLY A 91 18.53 5.24 10.52
N VAL A 92 17.84 5.14 9.37
CA VAL A 92 18.01 4.03 8.44
C VAL A 92 19.33 4.20 7.69
N PRO A 93 20.33 3.31 7.85
CA PRO A 93 21.60 3.42 7.14
C PRO A 93 21.45 3.37 5.62
N GLU A 94 22.21 4.16 4.87
CA GLU A 94 22.15 4.21 3.40
C GLU A 94 22.24 2.82 2.74
N ALA A 95 23.05 1.92 3.28
CA ALA A 95 23.19 0.55 2.78
C ALA A 95 21.91 -0.30 2.85
N ARG A 96 20.91 0.15 3.62
CA ARG A 96 19.59 -0.49 3.76
C ARG A 96 18.47 0.27 3.06
N GLN A 97 18.75 1.47 2.58
CA GLN A 97 17.80 2.29 1.84
C GLN A 97 17.72 1.86 0.38
N LEU A 98 16.54 1.50 -0.06
CA LEU A 98 16.21 1.17 -1.44
C LEU A 98 15.22 2.23 -1.97
N GLY A 99 15.71 3.46 -2.11
CA GLY A 99 14.93 4.52 -2.78
C GLY A 99 14.79 4.19 -4.25
N ILE A 100 13.55 4.07 -4.73
CA ILE A 100 13.23 3.70 -6.11
C ILE A 100 12.30 4.73 -6.76
N ASP A 101 12.26 4.72 -8.08
CA ASP A 101 11.41 5.61 -8.88
C ASP A 101 10.46 4.80 -9.76
N ALA A 102 9.41 5.45 -10.26
CA ALA A 102 8.45 4.81 -11.16
C ALA A 102 9.16 4.17 -12.38
N GLY A 103 8.77 2.94 -12.71
CA GLY A 103 9.39 2.13 -13.75
C GLY A 103 10.60 1.32 -13.29
N GLN A 104 11.08 1.51 -12.07
CA GLN A 104 12.16 0.73 -11.48
C GLN A 104 11.63 -0.46 -10.67
N SER A 105 12.53 -1.39 -10.38
CA SER A 105 12.25 -2.51 -9.49
C SER A 105 13.44 -2.84 -8.60
N VAL A 106 13.15 -3.36 -7.41
CA VAL A 106 14.16 -3.87 -6.48
C VAL A 106 13.77 -5.25 -5.99
N ARG A 107 14.77 -6.05 -5.62
CA ARG A 107 14.56 -7.39 -5.07
C ARG A 107 14.97 -7.44 -3.61
N VAL A 108 14.10 -8.04 -2.78
CA VAL A 108 14.38 -8.37 -1.39
C VAL A 108 13.99 -9.83 -1.16
N GLY A 109 14.96 -10.66 -0.81
CA GLY A 109 14.72 -12.10 -0.64
C GLY A 109 14.08 -12.73 -1.88
N GLU A 110 12.89 -13.29 -1.69
CA GLU A 110 12.13 -13.99 -2.74
C GLU A 110 11.07 -13.09 -3.44
N VAL A 111 11.02 -11.79 -3.09
CA VAL A 111 10.08 -10.85 -3.72
C VAL A 111 10.79 -9.83 -4.58
N THR A 112 10.13 -9.43 -5.68
CA THR A 112 10.51 -8.29 -6.52
C THR A 112 9.42 -7.23 -6.39
N ILE A 113 9.81 -6.02 -6.06
CA ILE A 113 8.93 -4.86 -5.90
C ILE A 113 9.10 -3.97 -7.13
N HIS A 114 8.04 -3.79 -7.88
CA HIS A 114 7.98 -2.93 -9.06
C HIS A 114 7.25 -1.64 -8.70
N ALA A 115 7.86 -0.49 -8.97
CA ALA A 115 7.30 0.81 -8.68
C ALA A 115 6.54 1.39 -9.89
N LEU A 116 5.34 1.90 -9.64
CA LEU A 116 4.50 2.61 -10.58
C LEU A 116 4.19 4.01 -10.03
N PRO A 117 3.94 5.03 -10.86
CA PRO A 117 3.58 6.35 -10.36
C PRO A 117 2.20 6.32 -9.72
N ALA A 118 2.01 7.03 -8.61
CA ALA A 118 0.71 7.28 -7.99
C ALA A 118 0.27 8.73 -8.21
N ALA A 119 -1.03 8.95 -8.41
CA ALA A 119 -1.63 10.28 -8.46
C ALA A 119 -2.27 10.59 -7.10
N HIS A 120 -1.47 11.08 -6.17
CA HIS A 120 -1.92 11.49 -4.86
C HIS A 120 -1.92 13.01 -4.76
N GLU A 121 -2.80 13.57 -5.21
CA GLU A 121 -3.99 13.88 -5.98
C GLU A 121 -3.67 14.04 -7.49
N PHE A 122 -2.43 14.36 -7.82
CA PHE A 122 -1.94 14.56 -9.18
C PHE A 122 -0.72 13.68 -9.42
N LEU A 123 -0.46 13.40 -10.69
CA LEU A 123 0.85 12.92 -11.11
C LEU A 123 1.81 14.12 -11.06
N SER A 124 2.63 14.20 -10.02
CA SER A 124 3.49 15.36 -9.75
C SER A 124 4.97 14.94 -9.72
N PRO A 125 5.58 14.58 -10.88
CA PRO A 125 7.00 14.31 -10.91
C PRO A 125 7.80 15.60 -10.68
N ASP A 126 8.96 15.45 -10.04
CA ASP A 126 9.92 16.54 -9.92
C ASP A 126 10.64 16.79 -11.27
N GLU A 127 11.57 17.74 -11.28
CA GLU A 127 12.36 18.09 -12.48
C GLU A 127 13.20 16.92 -13.02
N GLN A 128 13.50 15.92 -12.20
CA GLN A 128 14.20 14.70 -12.58
C GLN A 128 13.25 13.56 -12.99
N GLY A 129 11.94 13.81 -13.00
CA GLY A 129 10.92 12.81 -13.35
C GLY A 129 10.60 11.82 -12.22
N ARG A 130 11.03 12.08 -10.97
CA ARG A 130 10.77 11.24 -9.81
C ARG A 130 9.43 11.61 -9.18
N TYR A 131 8.67 10.61 -8.78
CA TYR A 131 7.35 10.79 -8.17
C TYR A 131 7.45 10.70 -6.64
N PRO A 132 6.82 11.63 -5.89
CA PRO A 132 6.79 11.57 -4.42
C PRO A 132 5.85 10.48 -3.88
N ALA A 133 4.96 9.97 -4.72
CA ALA A 133 4.05 8.87 -4.38
C ALA A 133 4.14 7.76 -5.43
N LEU A 134 4.18 6.52 -4.97
CA LEU A 134 4.30 5.32 -5.78
C LEU A 134 3.20 4.31 -5.42
N GLN A 135 2.92 3.45 -6.37
CA GLN A 135 2.19 2.20 -6.20
C GLN A 135 3.16 1.04 -6.39
N TYR A 136 2.85 -0.12 -5.84
CA TYR A 136 3.72 -1.28 -5.98
C TYR A 136 2.99 -2.49 -6.56
N VAL A 137 3.64 -3.16 -7.52
CA VAL A 137 3.33 -4.56 -7.85
C VAL A 137 4.43 -5.42 -7.25
N ILE A 138 4.04 -6.33 -6.36
CA ILE A 138 4.97 -7.18 -5.60
C ILE A 138 4.82 -8.60 -6.13
N GLU A 139 5.89 -9.11 -6.75
CA GLU A 139 5.95 -10.46 -7.31
C GLU A 139 6.75 -11.39 -6.42
N GLY A 140 6.22 -12.58 -6.16
CA GLY A 140 6.93 -13.63 -5.44
C GLY A 140 6.14 -14.94 -5.40
N GLY A 141 6.81 -16.08 -5.39
CA GLY A 141 6.16 -17.39 -5.36
C GLY A 141 5.16 -17.66 -6.48
N GLY A 142 5.33 -17.03 -7.65
CA GLY A 142 4.42 -17.11 -8.79
C GLY A 142 3.13 -16.30 -8.64
N ARG A 143 3.05 -15.40 -7.67
CA ARG A 143 1.91 -14.51 -7.41
C ARG A 143 2.29 -13.05 -7.60
N ARG A 144 1.29 -12.23 -7.93
CA ARG A 144 1.38 -10.76 -8.05
C ARG A 144 0.38 -10.11 -7.14
N ILE A 145 0.86 -9.28 -6.24
CA ILE A 145 0.06 -8.50 -5.30
C ILE A 145 0.22 -7.02 -5.69
N TYR A 146 -0.89 -6.38 -6.01
CA TYR A 146 -0.93 -4.95 -6.27
C TYR A 146 -1.32 -4.19 -5.01
N HIS A 147 -0.48 -3.26 -4.60
CA HIS A 147 -0.71 -2.32 -3.52
C HIS A 147 -0.80 -0.92 -4.11
N ALA A 148 -1.99 -0.34 -4.09
CA ALA A 148 -2.24 0.93 -4.76
C ALA A 148 -1.62 2.14 -4.03
N GLY A 149 -1.31 2.00 -2.73
CA GLY A 149 -1.02 3.18 -1.91
C GLY A 149 -2.19 4.16 -1.95
N ASP A 150 -1.91 5.42 -1.76
CA ASP A 150 -2.88 6.49 -1.93
C ASP A 150 -2.80 7.03 -3.35
N THR A 151 -3.89 6.88 -4.09
CA THR A 151 -3.95 7.31 -5.49
C THR A 151 -5.38 7.56 -5.96
N LEU A 152 -5.52 8.49 -6.88
CA LEU A 152 -6.67 8.57 -7.78
C LEU A 152 -6.46 7.61 -8.95
N ARG A 153 -7.56 7.30 -9.64
CA ARG A 153 -7.50 6.67 -10.94
C ARG A 153 -7.12 7.72 -12.00
N TYR A 154 -6.02 7.49 -12.73
CA TYR A 154 -5.52 8.41 -13.74
C TYR A 154 -5.43 7.73 -15.12
N GLU A 155 -5.35 8.56 -16.16
CA GLU A 155 -5.18 8.08 -17.53
C GLU A 155 -3.84 7.34 -17.69
N GLY A 156 -3.87 6.15 -18.29
CA GLY A 156 -2.68 5.29 -18.46
C GLY A 156 -2.42 4.32 -17.29
N MET A 157 -3.06 4.47 -16.13
CA MET A 157 -2.87 3.57 -14.98
C MET A 157 -3.20 2.11 -15.31
N ARG A 158 -4.34 1.88 -15.96
CA ARG A 158 -4.78 0.52 -16.31
C ARG A 158 -3.81 -0.20 -17.25
N PRO A 159 -3.35 0.36 -18.39
CA PRO A 159 -2.35 -0.28 -19.24
C PRO A 159 -1.03 -0.60 -18.53
N LEU A 160 -0.59 0.23 -17.58
CA LEU A 160 0.61 -0.04 -16.77
C LEU A 160 0.42 -1.29 -15.91
N LEU A 161 -0.76 -1.48 -15.31
CA LEU A 161 -1.08 -2.65 -14.50
C LEU A 161 -1.31 -3.90 -15.36
N GLU A 162 -1.98 -3.77 -16.50
CA GLU A 162 -2.20 -4.88 -17.45
C GLU A 162 -0.89 -5.46 -18.00
N ALA A 163 0.18 -4.66 -18.08
CA ALA A 163 1.50 -5.12 -18.51
C ALA A 163 2.11 -6.20 -17.59
N PHE A 164 1.68 -6.27 -16.33
CA PHE A 164 2.08 -7.33 -15.40
C PHE A 164 1.30 -8.64 -15.60
N GLY A 165 0.26 -8.64 -16.45
CA GLY A 165 -0.62 -9.79 -16.62
C GLY A 165 -1.59 -9.96 -15.45
N HIS A 166 -1.87 -11.20 -15.03
CA HIS A 166 -2.84 -11.44 -13.96
C HIS A 166 -2.32 -10.96 -12.60
N ILE A 167 -3.15 -10.20 -11.88
CA ILE A 167 -2.92 -9.76 -10.51
C ILE A 167 -3.74 -10.66 -9.58
N ASP A 168 -3.07 -11.39 -8.69
CA ASP A 168 -3.71 -12.36 -7.79
C ASP A 168 -4.48 -11.68 -6.66
N ALA A 169 -3.95 -10.57 -6.12
CA ALA A 169 -4.63 -9.76 -5.10
C ALA A 169 -4.34 -8.28 -5.29
N ALA A 170 -5.30 -7.42 -4.98
CA ALA A 170 -5.15 -5.96 -5.01
C ALA A 170 -5.71 -5.34 -3.73
N LEU A 171 -4.91 -4.52 -3.03
CA LEU A 171 -5.35 -3.64 -1.95
C LEU A 171 -5.55 -2.23 -2.52
N LEU A 172 -6.77 -1.71 -2.39
CA LEU A 172 -7.21 -0.49 -3.07
C LEU A 172 -7.81 0.50 -2.07
N PRO A 173 -7.39 1.78 -2.06
CA PRO A 173 -8.00 2.80 -1.21
C PRO A 173 -9.43 3.09 -1.69
N ILE A 174 -10.37 3.23 -0.75
CA ILE A 174 -11.80 3.44 -1.05
C ILE A 174 -12.42 4.63 -0.32
N ASN A 175 -11.63 5.39 0.43
CA ASN A 175 -12.12 6.54 1.20
C ASN A 175 -12.68 7.68 0.34
N GLY A 176 -12.28 7.74 -0.93
CA GLY A 176 -12.82 8.73 -1.88
C GLY A 176 -12.34 10.15 -1.64
N ARG A 177 -13.09 11.10 -2.19
CA ARG A 177 -12.83 12.53 -2.12
C ARG A 177 -14.16 13.30 -2.18
N ASP A 178 -14.22 14.41 -1.45
CA ASP A 178 -15.38 15.31 -1.44
C ASP A 178 -15.02 16.71 -0.93
N GLY A 179 -15.95 17.66 -1.09
CA GLY A 179 -15.71 19.05 -0.67
C GLY A 179 -15.53 19.24 0.85
N ALA A 180 -15.99 18.30 1.69
CA ALA A 180 -15.78 18.36 3.13
C ALA A 180 -14.35 17.95 3.48
N ARG A 181 -13.76 16.99 2.80
CA ARG A 181 -12.36 16.59 2.90
C ARG A 181 -11.45 17.71 2.41
N TYR A 182 -11.68 18.25 1.23
CA TYR A 182 -10.89 19.36 0.67
C TYR A 182 -10.88 20.61 1.53
N ARG A 183 -11.98 20.92 2.22
CA ARG A 183 -12.00 22.06 3.18
C ARG A 183 -11.08 21.84 4.39
N ARG A 184 -10.65 20.63 4.64
CA ARG A 184 -9.72 20.27 5.74
C ARG A 184 -8.34 19.90 5.22
N ASP A 185 -8.03 20.26 3.97
CA ASP A 185 -6.79 19.90 3.29
C ASP A 185 -6.53 18.38 3.27
N CYS A 186 -7.61 17.58 3.35
CA CYS A 186 -7.52 16.13 3.24
C CYS A 186 -7.53 15.75 1.76
N ILE A 187 -6.38 15.32 1.28
CA ILE A 187 -6.20 14.84 -0.10
C ILE A 187 -7.00 13.54 -0.28
N GLY A 188 -7.73 13.46 -1.39
CA GLY A 188 -8.60 12.32 -1.66
C GLY A 188 -7.91 11.20 -2.42
N ASN A 189 -8.54 10.04 -2.34
CA ASN A 189 -8.17 8.82 -3.07
C ASN A 189 -9.29 8.39 -4.03
N MET A 190 -9.13 7.22 -4.64
CA MET A 190 -10.22 6.61 -5.42
C MET A 190 -11.49 6.53 -4.58
N THR A 191 -12.62 6.84 -5.20
CA THR A 191 -13.92 6.46 -4.64
C THR A 191 -14.06 4.94 -4.66
N PHE A 192 -14.95 4.39 -3.85
CA PHE A 192 -15.17 2.94 -3.86
C PHE A 192 -15.60 2.41 -5.24
N GLN A 193 -16.34 3.22 -6.04
CA GLN A 193 -16.70 2.86 -7.41
C GLN A 193 -15.48 2.80 -8.32
N GLU A 194 -14.58 3.79 -8.25
CA GLU A 194 -13.36 3.82 -9.06
C GLU A 194 -12.44 2.66 -8.72
N ALA A 195 -12.28 2.34 -7.44
CA ALA A 195 -11.51 1.20 -6.96
C ALA A 195 -12.11 -0.14 -7.41
N ALA A 196 -13.43 -0.29 -7.30
CA ALA A 196 -14.13 -1.49 -7.76
C ALA A 196 -14.06 -1.63 -9.30
N ASP A 197 -14.17 -0.52 -10.03
CA ASP A 197 -14.02 -0.53 -11.49
C ASP A 197 -12.60 -0.94 -11.92
N LEU A 198 -11.58 -0.42 -11.24
CA LEU A 198 -10.20 -0.83 -11.52
C LEU A 198 -10.01 -2.33 -11.29
N ALA A 199 -10.47 -2.85 -10.14
CA ALA A 199 -10.41 -4.28 -9.82
C ALA A 199 -11.15 -5.15 -10.84
N GLY A 200 -12.35 -4.73 -11.23
CA GLY A 200 -13.20 -5.44 -12.17
C GLY A 200 -12.67 -5.45 -13.59
N GLU A 201 -12.14 -4.34 -14.07
CA GLU A 201 -11.54 -4.20 -15.40
C GLU A 201 -10.24 -5.01 -15.52
N LEU A 202 -9.40 -5.02 -14.49
CA LEU A 202 -8.17 -5.82 -14.41
C LEU A 202 -8.46 -7.29 -14.14
N ARG A 203 -9.67 -7.65 -13.74
CA ARG A 203 -10.07 -9.01 -13.33
C ARG A 203 -9.12 -9.59 -12.29
N VAL A 204 -8.82 -8.80 -11.25
CA VAL A 204 -7.95 -9.28 -10.17
C VAL A 204 -8.53 -10.52 -9.50
N GLY A 205 -7.67 -11.41 -9.04
CA GLY A 205 -8.10 -12.65 -8.38
C GLY A 205 -8.84 -12.39 -7.06
N LEU A 206 -8.39 -11.38 -6.31
CA LEU A 206 -8.97 -10.95 -5.03
C LEU A 206 -8.84 -9.43 -4.88
N ALA A 207 -9.96 -8.74 -4.67
CA ALA A 207 -10.00 -7.32 -4.34
C ALA A 207 -10.19 -7.12 -2.83
N LEU A 208 -9.38 -6.27 -2.24
CA LEU A 208 -9.39 -5.91 -0.82
C LEU A 208 -9.58 -4.38 -0.71
N PRO A 209 -10.64 -3.89 -0.07
CA PRO A 209 -10.77 -2.48 0.24
C PRO A 209 -9.81 -2.08 1.36
N GLY A 210 -9.06 -1.01 1.17
CA GLY A 210 -8.19 -0.36 2.15
C GLY A 210 -8.58 1.09 2.39
N HIS A 211 -7.89 1.76 3.31
CA HIS A 211 -8.02 3.18 3.62
C HIS A 211 -9.45 3.60 4.03
N TRP A 212 -10.08 2.85 4.94
CA TRP A 212 -11.48 3.12 5.29
C TRP A 212 -11.77 3.13 6.80
N ASP A 213 -10.87 2.60 7.63
CA ASP A 213 -11.15 2.24 9.02
C ASP A 213 -10.47 3.14 10.07
N MET A 214 -9.37 3.82 9.72
CA MET A 214 -8.44 4.41 10.67
C MET A 214 -8.88 5.76 11.20
N PHE A 215 -9.32 6.67 10.34
CA PHE A 215 -9.60 8.07 10.69
C PHE A 215 -11.10 8.38 10.63
N ALA A 216 -11.62 9.02 11.70
CA ALA A 216 -13.05 9.32 11.81
C ALA A 216 -13.55 10.31 10.75
N ASP A 217 -12.70 11.19 10.29
CA ASP A 217 -13.00 12.24 9.32
C ASP A 217 -12.64 11.87 7.87
N ASN A 218 -12.05 10.67 7.68
CA ASN A 218 -11.69 10.14 6.37
C ASN A 218 -12.14 8.67 6.17
N PRO A 219 -13.42 8.32 6.46
CA PRO A 219 -13.90 6.95 6.37
C PRO A 219 -14.19 6.55 4.92
N GLY A 220 -14.11 5.23 4.65
CA GLY A 220 -14.70 4.59 3.47
C GLY A 220 -15.82 3.62 3.87
N ASP A 221 -16.58 3.12 2.88
CA ASP A 221 -17.58 2.07 3.09
C ASP A 221 -17.17 0.80 2.33
N PRO A 222 -16.58 -0.19 3.04
CA PRO A 222 -16.12 -1.43 2.40
C PRO A 222 -17.27 -2.33 1.95
N HIS A 223 -18.47 -2.17 2.52
CA HIS A 223 -19.65 -2.92 2.07
C HIS A 223 -20.17 -2.35 0.76
N ALA A 224 -20.26 -1.00 0.62
CA ALA A 224 -20.61 -0.37 -0.64
C ALA A 224 -19.62 -0.74 -1.76
N PHE A 225 -18.33 -0.87 -1.47
CA PHE A 225 -17.33 -1.37 -2.42
C PHE A 225 -17.64 -2.81 -2.86
N ALA A 226 -17.90 -3.71 -1.90
CA ALA A 226 -18.18 -5.11 -2.19
C ALA A 226 -19.47 -5.28 -3.00
N ASP A 227 -20.55 -4.60 -2.60
CA ASP A 227 -21.85 -4.65 -3.26
C ASP A 227 -21.78 -4.11 -4.70
N TYR A 228 -21.07 -2.99 -4.92
CA TYR A 228 -20.86 -2.43 -6.25
C TYR A 228 -20.07 -3.37 -7.16
N LEU A 229 -18.98 -3.95 -6.63
CA LEU A 229 -18.15 -4.88 -7.38
C LEU A 229 -18.94 -6.13 -7.80
N ASP A 230 -19.73 -6.69 -6.89
CA ASP A 230 -20.59 -7.86 -7.20
C ASP A 230 -21.67 -7.51 -8.21
N ALA A 231 -22.40 -6.41 -8.00
CA ALA A 231 -23.47 -5.97 -8.88
C ALA A 231 -22.99 -5.72 -10.32
N LYS A 232 -21.82 -5.11 -10.49
CA LYS A 232 -21.31 -4.74 -11.82
C LYS A 232 -20.51 -5.83 -12.51
N TYR A 233 -19.75 -6.61 -11.75
CA TYR A 233 -18.81 -7.59 -12.29
C TYR A 233 -19.20 -9.05 -12.03
N GLY A 234 -20.26 -9.29 -11.25
CA GLY A 234 -20.98 -10.56 -11.17
C GLY A 234 -20.10 -11.76 -10.82
N GLY A 235 -19.34 -11.69 -9.72
CA GLY A 235 -18.49 -12.79 -9.26
C GLY A 235 -17.22 -13.06 -10.08
N LYS A 236 -16.92 -12.21 -11.08
CA LYS A 236 -15.66 -12.32 -11.87
C LYS A 236 -14.42 -11.95 -11.07
N VAL A 237 -14.60 -11.20 -10.00
CA VAL A 237 -13.56 -10.79 -9.06
C VAL A 237 -14.04 -11.16 -7.65
N ARG A 238 -13.24 -11.91 -6.93
CA ARG A 238 -13.54 -12.18 -5.52
C ARG A 238 -13.30 -10.90 -4.72
N CYS A 239 -14.20 -10.56 -3.82
CA CYS A 239 -14.04 -9.48 -2.86
C CYS A 239 -13.94 -10.04 -1.45
N ARG A 240 -13.05 -9.46 -0.64
CA ARG A 240 -13.00 -9.75 0.79
C ARG A 240 -12.77 -8.45 1.56
N ILE A 241 -13.69 -8.11 2.45
CA ILE A 241 -13.43 -7.09 3.45
C ILE A 241 -12.46 -7.71 4.45
N PRO A 242 -11.20 -7.24 4.52
CA PRO A 242 -10.19 -7.93 5.32
C PRO A 242 -10.41 -7.72 6.81
N ARG A 243 -10.06 -8.72 7.60
CA ARG A 243 -9.93 -8.58 9.05
C ARG A 243 -8.45 -8.41 9.40
N VAL A 244 -8.20 -7.60 10.40
CA VAL A 244 -6.83 -7.35 10.87
C VAL A 244 -6.16 -8.67 11.29
N LEU A 245 -4.93 -8.88 10.81
CA LEU A 245 -4.09 -10.07 11.03
C LEU A 245 -4.65 -11.40 10.47
N GLU A 246 -5.79 -11.38 9.77
CA GLU A 246 -6.29 -12.59 9.13
C GLU A 246 -5.41 -12.96 7.93
N GLU A 247 -4.78 -14.13 8.02
CA GLU A 247 -3.95 -14.66 6.93
C GLU A 247 -4.82 -15.15 5.77
N ILE A 248 -4.55 -14.65 4.57
CA ILE A 248 -5.20 -15.03 3.32
C ILE A 248 -4.16 -15.69 2.41
N ALA A 249 -4.31 -16.99 2.16
CA ALA A 249 -3.48 -17.71 1.20
C ALA A 249 -3.86 -17.35 -0.25
N LEU A 250 -2.85 -17.15 -1.11
CA LEU A 250 -3.00 -16.82 -2.54
C LEU A 250 -2.61 -17.98 -3.44
#